data_dd12bb5e61f9a5c76e4f4fea2d313ab5
#
_entry.id   dd12bb5e61f9a5c76e4f4fea2d313ab5
#
_cell.length_a   1.000
_cell.length_b   1.000
_cell.length_c   1.000
_cell.angle_alpha   90.00
_cell.angle_beta   90.00
_cell.angle_gamma   90.00
#
_symmetry.space_group_name_H-M   'P 1'
#
loop_
_entity.id
_entity.type
_entity.pdbx_description
1 polymer ?
#
loop_
_entity_poly.entity_id
_entity_poly.type
_entity_poly.pdbx_seq_one_letter_code
_entity_poly.pdbx_strand_id
1 'polypeptide(L)'
;MKILFIGESWHIHMIHSKGYDSFTSSKYEEGADYLLSCLRQQNITIDYMPAHIVQTRFPQTVEELDIYDAIVISDIGSNTFLLQNKTFYQMNIIPNALALIKEYVSNGGGLLMIGGYLSFTGIEAKANYKNTLLAEVLPVEMLEHDDRVEIPEGCCPINTEEQHVITQ
;
A
#
# COMPACT_ATOMS: atom_id res chain seq x y z
N MET A 1 5.30 18.83 7.40
CA MET A 1 4.81 17.83 6.44
C MET A 1 4.11 16.72 7.21
N LYS A 2 2.92 16.33 6.78
CA LYS A 2 2.13 15.26 7.38
C LYS A 2 1.84 14.18 6.33
N ILE A 3 2.10 12.91 6.64
CA ILE A 3 1.97 11.77 5.72
C ILE A 3 0.97 10.78 6.27
N LEU A 4 0.12 10.24 5.40
CA LEU A 4 -0.65 9.02 5.66
C LEU A 4 0.11 7.82 5.09
N PHE A 5 0.65 6.96 5.95
CA PHE A 5 1.33 5.74 5.55
C PHE A 5 0.42 4.53 5.73
N ILE A 6 0.19 3.77 4.65
CA ILE A 6 -0.82 2.71 4.59
C ILE A 6 -0.18 1.38 4.21
N GLY A 7 -0.51 0.31 4.95
CA GLY A 7 -0.08 -1.05 4.65
C GLY A 7 1.08 -1.53 5.51
N GLU A 8 2.02 -2.27 4.92
CA GLU A 8 3.21 -2.84 5.54
C GLU A 8 2.95 -3.56 6.87
N SER A 9 1.85 -4.30 6.91
CA SER A 9 1.48 -5.12 8.06
C SER A 9 0.68 -6.35 7.62
N TRP A 10 0.84 -7.46 8.32
CA TRP A 10 0.19 -8.71 7.96
C TRP A 10 -0.08 -9.63 9.13
N HIS A 11 -1.13 -10.42 8.99
CA HIS A 11 -1.40 -11.56 9.84
C HIS A 11 -0.82 -12.81 9.21
N ILE A 12 0.08 -13.48 9.90
CA ILE A 12 0.73 -14.71 9.45
C ILE A 12 0.03 -15.91 10.10
N HIS A 13 -0.45 -16.83 9.26
CA HIS A 13 -1.01 -18.10 9.71
C HIS A 13 -0.09 -19.24 9.27
N MET A 14 0.40 -20.01 10.23
CA MET A 14 1.32 -21.11 10.00
C MET A 14 0.65 -22.43 10.35
N ILE A 15 0.84 -23.41 9.47
CA ILE A 15 0.42 -24.81 9.69
C ILE A 15 1.70 -25.61 9.94
N HIS A 16 1.82 -26.18 11.13
CA HIS A 16 2.92 -27.05 11.50
C HIS A 16 2.47 -28.50 11.39
N SER A 17 3.10 -29.29 10.52
CA SER A 17 2.81 -30.72 10.35
C SER A 17 4.01 -31.56 10.78
N LYS A 18 3.79 -32.52 11.67
CA LYS A 18 4.80 -33.47 12.16
C LYS A 18 4.22 -34.87 12.06
N GLY A 19 4.44 -35.57 10.93
CA GLY A 19 3.79 -36.83 10.63
C GLY A 19 2.29 -36.65 10.49
N TYR A 20 1.51 -37.34 11.31
CA TYR A 20 0.04 -37.27 11.32
C TYR A 20 -0.50 -36.12 12.18
N ASP A 21 0.34 -35.55 13.05
CA ASP A 21 -0.08 -34.46 13.93
C ASP A 21 0.15 -33.10 13.28
N SER A 22 -0.83 -32.23 13.42
CA SER A 22 -0.72 -30.85 12.94
C SER A 22 -1.33 -29.87 13.94
N PHE A 23 -0.78 -28.66 13.99
CA PHE A 23 -1.33 -27.54 14.72
C PHE A 23 -1.11 -26.24 13.96
N THR A 24 -1.93 -25.24 14.25
CA THR A 24 -1.83 -23.91 13.65
C THR A 24 -1.33 -22.89 14.67
N SER A 25 -0.57 -21.92 14.20
CA SER A 25 -0.23 -20.74 14.96
C SER A 25 -0.44 -19.49 14.13
N SER A 26 -0.66 -18.36 14.78
CA SER A 26 -0.85 -17.07 14.12
C SER A 26 -0.06 -16.00 14.83
N LYS A 27 0.49 -15.06 14.07
CA LYS A 27 1.14 -13.87 14.60
C LYS A 27 0.79 -12.65 13.73
N TYR A 28 0.90 -11.48 14.34
CA TYR A 28 0.79 -10.20 13.64
C TYR A 28 2.18 -9.57 13.57
N GLU A 29 2.52 -8.98 12.42
CA GLU A 29 3.79 -8.28 12.20
C GLU A 29 3.57 -6.99 11.45
N GLU A 30 4.45 -6.02 11.70
CA GLU A 30 4.55 -4.74 10.99
C GLU A 30 5.97 -4.60 10.45
N GLY A 31 6.10 -4.25 9.16
CA GLY A 31 7.40 -4.05 8.49
C GLY A 31 7.83 -2.59 8.38
N ALA A 32 6.97 -1.65 8.78
CA ALA A 32 7.18 -0.22 8.56
C ALA A 32 8.12 0.47 9.57
N ASP A 33 8.44 -0.13 10.69
CA ASP A 33 9.08 0.52 11.85
C ASP A 33 10.36 1.29 11.49
N TYR A 34 11.22 0.70 10.67
CA TYR A 34 12.48 1.34 10.27
C TYR A 34 12.22 2.63 9.48
N LEU A 35 11.39 2.56 8.45
CA LEU A 35 11.04 3.71 7.60
C LEU A 35 10.34 4.81 8.40
N LEU A 36 9.34 4.43 9.21
CA LEU A 36 8.60 5.37 10.06
C LEU A 36 9.53 6.08 11.06
N SER A 37 10.49 5.36 11.63
CA SER A 37 11.48 5.94 12.54
C SER A 37 12.39 6.94 11.83
N CYS A 38 12.89 6.60 10.63
CA CYS A 38 13.71 7.51 9.82
C CYS A 38 12.96 8.78 9.45
N LEU A 39 11.71 8.68 9.01
CA LEU A 39 10.89 9.82 8.63
C LEU A 39 10.57 10.73 9.82
N ARG A 40 10.26 10.14 11.00
CA ARG A 40 10.03 10.91 12.24
C ARG A 40 11.25 11.70 12.68
N GLN A 41 12.47 11.15 12.50
CA GLN A 41 13.72 11.88 12.76
C GLN A 41 13.90 13.13 11.89
N GLN A 42 13.25 13.18 10.74
CA GLN A 42 13.20 14.36 9.85
C GLN A 42 12.04 15.31 10.17
N ASN A 43 11.42 15.19 11.35
CA ASN A 43 10.27 15.99 11.77
C ASN A 43 9.04 15.87 10.85
N ILE A 44 8.87 14.69 10.23
CA ILE A 44 7.68 14.37 9.45
C ILE A 44 6.64 13.76 10.38
N THR A 45 5.45 14.31 10.42
CA THR A 45 4.31 13.75 11.13
C THR A 45 3.70 12.61 10.31
N ILE A 46 3.52 11.45 10.91
CA ILE A 46 3.02 10.27 10.19
C ILE A 46 1.82 9.70 10.93
N ASP A 47 0.70 9.59 10.23
CA ASP A 47 -0.41 8.78 10.61
C ASP A 47 -0.23 7.41 9.94
N TYR A 48 0.04 6.38 10.73
CA TYR A 48 0.23 5.01 10.25
C TYR A 48 -1.08 4.23 10.29
N MET A 49 -1.46 3.65 9.16
CA MET A 49 -2.66 2.85 8.97
C MET A 49 -2.28 1.43 8.53
N PRO A 50 -2.11 0.48 9.48
CA PRO A 50 -1.88 -0.93 9.16
C PRO A 50 -2.95 -1.51 8.24
N ALA A 51 -2.62 -2.51 7.44
CA ALA A 51 -3.49 -3.06 6.40
C ALA A 51 -4.90 -3.44 6.91
N HIS A 52 -5.01 -4.07 8.07
CA HIS A 52 -6.30 -4.47 8.67
C HIS A 52 -7.17 -3.30 9.13
N ILE A 53 -6.59 -2.13 9.36
CA ILE A 53 -7.31 -0.92 9.78
C ILE A 53 -7.97 -0.22 8.59
N VAL A 54 -7.40 -0.32 7.39
CA VAL A 54 -7.91 0.31 6.16
C VAL A 54 -9.37 -0.02 5.92
N GLN A 55 -9.75 -1.29 6.08
CA GLN A 55 -11.13 -1.75 5.86
C GLN A 55 -12.19 -1.07 6.74
N THR A 56 -11.77 -0.44 7.84
CA THR A 56 -12.70 0.16 8.82
C THR A 56 -12.55 1.65 9.01
N ARG A 57 -11.35 2.21 8.75
CA ARG A 57 -10.99 3.58 9.11
C ARG A 57 -10.46 4.43 7.96
N PHE A 58 -10.43 3.88 6.73
CA PHE A 58 -9.99 4.68 5.59
C PHE A 58 -10.91 5.91 5.43
N PRO A 59 -10.35 7.10 5.14
CA PRO A 59 -11.12 8.32 4.86
C PRO A 59 -12.22 8.12 3.84
N GLN A 60 -13.35 8.76 4.05
CA GLN A 60 -14.52 8.60 3.19
C GLN A 60 -14.77 9.81 2.29
N THR A 61 -13.97 10.87 2.43
CA THR A 61 -14.04 12.06 1.57
C THR A 61 -12.64 12.54 1.19
N VAL A 62 -12.53 13.35 0.15
CA VAL A 62 -11.26 13.94 -0.29
C VAL A 62 -10.75 14.95 0.76
N GLU A 63 -11.64 15.69 1.39
CA GLU A 63 -11.29 16.67 2.43
C GLU A 63 -10.61 15.99 3.63
N GLU A 64 -10.98 14.75 3.95
CA GLU A 64 -10.29 13.97 4.98
C GLU A 64 -8.89 13.54 4.56
N LEU A 65 -8.62 13.43 3.25
CA LEU A 65 -7.30 13.16 2.70
C LEU A 65 -6.46 14.42 2.55
N ASP A 66 -7.08 15.57 2.30
CA ASP A 66 -6.39 16.87 2.07
C ASP A 66 -5.62 17.39 3.29
N ILE A 67 -5.83 16.79 4.47
CA ILE A 67 -5.02 17.10 5.66
C ILE A 67 -3.59 16.54 5.58
N TYR A 68 -3.31 15.66 4.60
CA TYR A 68 -2.00 15.05 4.36
C TYR A 68 -1.31 15.71 3.16
N ASP A 69 -0.01 15.93 3.27
CA ASP A 69 0.84 16.41 2.17
C ASP A 69 1.15 15.27 1.18
N ALA A 70 1.16 14.02 1.68
CA ALA A 70 1.36 12.83 0.85
C ALA A 70 0.69 11.58 1.46
N ILE A 71 0.30 10.67 0.56
CA ILE A 71 -0.15 9.32 0.87
C ILE A 71 0.94 8.35 0.42
N VAL A 72 1.33 7.44 1.29
CA VAL A 72 2.27 6.35 0.99
C VAL A 72 1.53 5.03 1.10
N ILE A 73 1.57 4.22 0.05
CA ILE A 73 0.97 2.88 0.00
C ILE A 73 2.10 1.86 -0.12
N SER A 74 2.18 0.90 0.81
CA SER A 74 3.23 -0.12 0.84
C SER A 74 2.64 -1.49 1.14
N ASP A 75 2.92 -2.46 0.28
CA ASP A 75 2.60 -3.89 0.41
C ASP A 75 1.17 -4.21 0.89
N ILE A 76 0.19 -3.60 0.23
CA ILE A 76 -1.24 -3.78 0.50
C ILE A 76 -2.04 -3.80 -0.82
N GLY A 77 -2.79 -4.86 -1.08
CA GLY A 77 -3.55 -5.02 -2.32
C GLY A 77 -4.81 -4.16 -2.42
N SER A 78 -5.22 -3.88 -3.65
CA SER A 78 -6.36 -3.01 -3.97
C SER A 78 -7.68 -3.46 -3.33
N ASN A 79 -7.88 -4.75 -3.15
CA ASN A 79 -9.09 -5.30 -2.53
C ASN A 79 -9.30 -4.82 -1.09
N THR A 80 -8.22 -4.50 -0.35
CA THR A 80 -8.34 -3.97 1.01
C THR A 80 -9.00 -2.60 1.04
N PHE A 81 -8.78 -1.78 -0.01
CA PHE A 81 -9.46 -0.50 -0.18
C PHE A 81 -10.88 -0.64 -0.74
N LEU A 82 -11.10 -1.59 -1.64
CA LEU A 82 -12.37 -1.77 -2.34
C LEU A 82 -13.41 -2.51 -1.50
N LEU A 83 -12.97 -3.48 -0.68
CA LEU A 83 -13.82 -4.35 0.11
C LEU A 83 -13.88 -3.90 1.58
N GLN A 84 -14.20 -2.63 1.81
CA GLN A 84 -14.37 -2.11 3.16
C GLN A 84 -15.51 -2.84 3.89
N ASN A 85 -15.38 -2.98 5.20
CA ASN A 85 -16.34 -3.75 6.04
C ASN A 85 -17.78 -3.27 5.91
N LYS A 86 -17.99 -1.96 5.78
CA LYS A 86 -19.33 -1.38 5.59
C LYS A 86 -19.99 -1.87 4.30
N THR A 87 -19.22 -2.02 3.21
CA THR A 87 -19.73 -2.56 1.94
C THR A 87 -19.84 -4.08 2.00
N PHE A 88 -18.78 -4.76 2.37
CA PHE A 88 -18.69 -6.21 2.24
C PHE A 88 -19.60 -6.98 3.20
N TYR A 89 -19.68 -6.52 4.46
CA TYR A 89 -20.48 -7.21 5.48
C TYR A 89 -21.84 -6.54 5.75
N GLN A 90 -21.98 -5.24 5.47
CA GLN A 90 -23.18 -4.48 5.83
C GLN A 90 -23.99 -4.03 4.60
N MET A 91 -23.48 -4.31 3.37
CA MET A 91 -24.11 -3.92 2.10
C MET A 91 -24.39 -2.42 1.97
N ASN A 92 -23.63 -1.58 2.66
CA ASN A 92 -23.75 -0.14 2.55
C ASN A 92 -23.05 0.38 1.32
N ILE A 93 -23.62 1.38 0.67
CA ILE A 93 -22.96 2.14 -0.39
C ILE A 93 -22.04 3.15 0.28
N ILE A 94 -20.74 3.07 -0.03
CA ILE A 94 -19.71 4.01 0.42
C ILE A 94 -18.86 4.46 -0.77
N PRO A 95 -18.11 5.57 -0.66
CA PRO A 95 -17.21 6.01 -1.71
C PRO A 95 -16.14 4.95 -2.02
N ASN A 96 -15.74 4.88 -3.30
CA ASN A 96 -14.60 4.06 -3.69
C ASN A 96 -13.30 4.72 -3.21
N ALA A 97 -12.60 4.07 -2.27
CA ALA A 97 -11.38 4.60 -1.67
C ALA A 97 -10.28 4.93 -2.70
N LEU A 98 -10.14 4.11 -3.75
CA LEU A 98 -9.15 4.36 -4.80
C LEU A 98 -9.56 5.52 -5.72
N ALA A 99 -10.85 5.79 -5.87
CA ALA A 99 -11.32 7.00 -6.54
C ALA A 99 -11.02 8.26 -5.73
N LEU A 100 -11.18 8.21 -4.41
CA LEU A 100 -10.81 9.31 -3.51
C LEU A 100 -9.32 9.61 -3.56
N ILE A 101 -8.46 8.58 -3.56
CA ILE A 101 -7.01 8.76 -3.71
C ILE A 101 -6.68 9.38 -5.08
N LYS A 102 -7.30 8.90 -6.17
CA LYS A 102 -7.11 9.47 -7.50
C LYS A 102 -7.50 10.96 -7.53
N GLU A 103 -8.63 11.31 -6.96
CA GLU A 103 -9.10 12.69 -6.88
C GLU A 103 -8.15 13.56 -6.05
N TYR A 104 -7.72 13.10 -4.89
CA TYR A 104 -6.70 13.74 -4.06
C TYR A 104 -5.41 14.04 -4.83
N VAL A 105 -4.89 13.07 -5.59
CA VAL A 105 -3.69 13.25 -6.44
C VAL A 105 -3.96 14.25 -7.56
N SER A 106 -5.13 14.18 -8.21
CA SER A 106 -5.53 15.11 -9.28
C SER A 106 -5.64 16.56 -8.79
N ASN A 107 -5.95 16.75 -7.51
CA ASN A 107 -5.99 18.05 -6.84
C ASN A 107 -4.60 18.53 -6.34
N GLY A 108 -3.54 17.76 -6.58
CA GLY A 108 -2.15 18.14 -6.27
C GLY A 108 -1.56 17.45 -5.04
N GLY A 109 -2.27 16.50 -4.44
CA GLY A 109 -1.75 15.68 -3.34
C GLY A 109 -0.63 14.74 -3.80
N GLY A 110 0.34 14.48 -2.92
CA GLY A 110 1.45 13.56 -3.19
C GLY A 110 1.03 12.09 -3.06
N LEU A 111 1.48 11.23 -3.98
CA LEU A 111 1.30 9.78 -3.87
C LEU A 111 2.62 9.06 -4.10
N LEU A 112 2.96 8.14 -3.20
CA LEU A 112 4.07 7.20 -3.35
C LEU A 112 3.54 5.78 -3.18
N MET A 113 3.74 4.91 -4.17
CA MET A 113 3.55 3.47 -4.03
C MET A 113 4.91 2.79 -3.95
N ILE A 114 5.14 2.08 -2.85
CA ILE A 114 6.36 1.29 -2.62
C ILE A 114 6.10 -0.13 -3.10
N GLY A 115 7.07 -0.70 -3.81
CA GLY A 115 7.02 -2.09 -4.27
C GLY A 115 6.97 -3.09 -3.13
N GLY A 116 6.32 -4.21 -3.36
CA GLY A 116 6.16 -5.31 -2.43
C GLY A 116 5.30 -6.39 -3.07
N TYR A 117 5.08 -7.51 -2.40
CA TYR A 117 4.29 -8.61 -2.95
C TYR A 117 2.83 -8.23 -3.27
N LEU A 118 2.28 -7.24 -2.55
CA LEU A 118 0.92 -6.75 -2.77
C LEU A 118 0.88 -5.28 -3.23
N SER A 119 1.87 -4.85 -4.03
CA SER A 119 1.87 -3.54 -4.71
C SER A 119 1.75 -3.73 -6.22
N PHE A 120 1.31 -2.70 -6.93
CA PHE A 120 1.13 -2.69 -8.40
C PHE A 120 0.24 -3.85 -8.88
N THR A 121 0.74 -4.79 -9.68
CA THR A 121 0.03 -6.02 -10.04
C THR A 121 0.27 -7.11 -9.00
N GLY A 122 1.49 -7.25 -8.52
CA GLY A 122 1.90 -8.05 -7.39
C GLY A 122 1.97 -9.56 -7.63
N ILE A 123 2.26 -10.27 -6.54
CA ILE A 123 2.37 -11.72 -6.54
C ILE A 123 1.11 -12.37 -7.10
N GLU A 124 1.26 -13.23 -8.10
CA GLU A 124 0.14 -13.90 -8.77
C GLU A 124 -0.97 -12.93 -9.25
N ALA A 125 -0.60 -11.70 -9.57
CA ALA A 125 -1.50 -10.59 -9.91
C ALA A 125 -2.55 -10.25 -8.82
N LYS A 126 -2.29 -10.56 -7.55
CA LYS A 126 -3.25 -10.41 -6.45
C LYS A 126 -3.43 -8.96 -5.97
N ALA A 127 -2.42 -8.11 -6.11
CA ALA A 127 -2.55 -6.69 -5.74
C ALA A 127 -3.51 -5.94 -6.67
N ASN A 128 -3.49 -6.27 -7.97
CA ASN A 128 -4.49 -5.92 -8.98
C ASN A 128 -4.79 -4.41 -9.11
N TYR A 129 -3.81 -3.53 -8.87
CA TYR A 129 -4.03 -2.09 -9.06
C TYR A 129 -4.19 -1.69 -10.52
N LYS A 130 -3.65 -2.47 -11.47
CA LYS A 130 -3.81 -2.24 -12.91
C LYS A 130 -5.26 -2.04 -13.33
N ASN A 131 -6.18 -2.80 -12.73
CA ASN A 131 -7.60 -2.75 -13.06
C ASN A 131 -8.41 -1.77 -12.19
N THR A 132 -7.74 -0.80 -11.58
CA THR A 132 -8.36 0.20 -10.70
C THR A 132 -8.11 1.61 -11.19
N LEU A 133 -8.87 2.57 -10.64
CA LEU A 133 -8.70 3.99 -10.96
C LEU A 133 -7.33 4.54 -10.54
N LEU A 134 -6.63 3.88 -9.63
CA LEU A 134 -5.30 4.31 -9.19
C LEU A 134 -4.24 4.15 -10.28
N ALA A 135 -4.44 3.22 -11.22
CA ALA A 135 -3.55 3.05 -12.37
C ALA A 135 -3.41 4.32 -13.24
N GLU A 136 -4.42 5.19 -13.23
CA GLU A 136 -4.43 6.41 -14.03
C GLU A 136 -3.51 7.52 -13.50
N VAL A 137 -3.12 7.44 -12.23
CA VAL A 137 -2.29 8.46 -11.55
C VAL A 137 -0.90 7.96 -11.15
N LEU A 138 -0.63 6.67 -11.30
CA LEU A 138 0.70 6.11 -11.08
C LEU A 138 1.56 6.29 -12.35
N PRO A 139 2.84 6.72 -12.22
CA PRO A 139 3.71 7.03 -13.35
C PRO A 139 4.35 5.76 -13.96
N VAL A 140 3.63 4.64 -13.97
CA VAL A 140 4.11 3.34 -14.45
C VAL A 140 3.03 2.61 -15.23
N GLU A 141 3.42 1.84 -16.24
CA GLU A 141 2.56 0.88 -16.91
C GLU A 141 2.67 -0.47 -16.19
N MET A 142 1.59 -0.92 -15.56
CA MET A 142 1.57 -2.18 -14.83
C MET A 142 1.36 -3.37 -15.76
N LEU A 143 2.03 -4.49 -15.47
CA LEU A 143 1.87 -5.76 -16.18
C LEU A 143 0.48 -6.38 -15.89
N GLU A 144 0.04 -7.33 -16.73
CA GLU A 144 -1.24 -8.04 -16.54
C GLU A 144 -1.10 -9.33 -15.72
N HIS A 145 0.12 -9.71 -15.41
CA HIS A 145 0.49 -10.94 -14.71
C HIS A 145 1.40 -10.61 -13.52
N ASP A 146 1.84 -11.61 -12.81
CA ASP A 146 2.82 -11.48 -11.72
C ASP A 146 4.01 -10.62 -12.16
N ASP A 147 4.25 -9.51 -11.48
CA ASP A 147 5.25 -8.50 -11.83
C ASP A 147 6.49 -8.56 -10.92
N ARG A 148 6.66 -9.62 -10.13
CA ARG A 148 7.83 -9.80 -9.29
C ARG A 148 9.08 -10.06 -10.14
N VAL A 149 10.18 -9.48 -9.69
CA VAL A 149 11.52 -9.76 -10.19
C VAL A 149 12.38 -10.14 -8.98
N GLU A 150 12.77 -11.41 -8.90
CA GLU A 150 13.61 -11.93 -7.82
C GLU A 150 15.09 -11.81 -8.22
N ILE A 151 15.86 -10.98 -7.51
CA ILE A 151 17.29 -10.74 -7.77
C ILE A 151 18.06 -10.98 -6.47
N PRO A 152 18.38 -12.25 -6.13
CA PRO A 152 19.06 -12.60 -4.88
C PRO A 152 20.44 -11.93 -4.74
N GLU A 153 21.12 -11.67 -5.85
CA GLU A 153 22.41 -10.96 -5.88
C GLU A 153 22.29 -9.45 -5.65
N GLY A 154 21.07 -8.93 -5.59
CA GLY A 154 20.81 -7.50 -5.48
C GLY A 154 20.92 -6.75 -6.81
N CYS A 155 20.51 -5.51 -6.84
CA CYS A 155 20.66 -4.61 -7.98
C CYS A 155 21.11 -3.22 -7.52
N CYS A 156 21.82 -2.51 -8.41
CA CYS A 156 22.16 -1.11 -8.21
C CYS A 156 21.31 -0.26 -9.15
N PRO A 157 20.35 0.54 -8.66
CA PRO A 157 19.60 1.45 -9.50
C PRO A 157 20.56 2.50 -10.10
N ILE A 158 20.35 2.82 -11.36
CA ILE A 158 21.13 3.83 -12.09
C ILE A 158 20.22 5.03 -12.33
N ASN A 159 20.70 6.22 -11.95
CA ASN A 159 20.02 7.46 -12.31
C ASN A 159 20.22 7.71 -13.81
N THR A 160 19.11 7.77 -14.57
CA THR A 160 19.13 8.06 -16.01
C THR A 160 18.94 9.53 -16.34
N GLU A 161 18.54 10.35 -15.35
CA GLU A 161 18.33 11.79 -15.49
C GLU A 161 19.10 12.56 -14.41
N GLU A 162 20.24 13.12 -14.77
CA GLU A 162 21.16 13.82 -13.85
C GLU A 162 20.59 15.08 -13.18
N GLN A 163 19.46 15.62 -13.64
CA GLN A 163 18.89 16.89 -13.16
C GLN A 163 17.47 16.77 -12.60
N HIS A 164 16.98 15.58 -12.34
CA HIS A 164 15.64 15.44 -11.76
C HIS A 164 15.65 15.73 -10.24
N VAL A 165 14.68 16.51 -9.76
CA VAL A 165 14.61 16.97 -8.37
C VAL A 165 14.60 15.83 -7.32
N ILE A 166 14.10 14.65 -7.71
CA ILE A 166 14.04 13.46 -6.84
C ILE A 166 15.39 12.76 -6.72
N THR A 167 16.31 12.96 -7.68
CA THR A 167 17.58 12.23 -7.79
C THR A 167 18.83 13.10 -7.58
N GLN A 168 18.63 14.34 -7.11
CA GLN A 168 19.71 15.29 -6.75
C GLN A 168 20.24 15.06 -5.36
#